data_866efa5fa627aaf80ed874b20bf879ce
#
_entry.id   866efa5fa627aaf80ed874b20bf879ce
#
_cell.length_a   1.000
_cell.length_b   1.000
_cell.length_c   1.000
_cell.angle_alpha   90.00
_cell.angle_beta   90.00
_cell.angle_gamma   90.00
#
_symmetry.space_group_name_H-M   'P 1'
#
loop_
_entity.id
_entity.type
_entity.pdbx_description
1 polymer ?
#
loop_
_entity_poly.entity_id
_entity_poly.type
_entity_poly.pdbx_seq_one_letter_code
_entity_poly.pdbx_strand_id
1 'polypeptide(L)'
;MKKFFFIFVLYWLHSCNGTEKAMATSPDTQKTSISEKQNTEKIERVIYESGGDKSGKNVHLVITKDSIIYRLTEGVTDEKTIANLSLNNNNKDWEAFIDKIDLEDFEKGKPSEELIMDLPTTKIIIKTDKKEYSKTDIQANKTWDYITKQIIDIKYSQLYNHLNLEK
;
A
#
# COMPACT_ATOMS: atom_id res chain seq x y z
N MET A 1 31.79 -11.09 -38.68
CA MET A 1 31.07 -11.36 -39.95
C MET A 1 29.56 -11.27 -39.69
N LYS A 2 28.91 -10.54 -40.57
CA LYS A 2 27.49 -10.38 -40.89
C LYS A 2 26.68 -9.43 -39.98
N LYS A 3 26.60 -8.21 -40.53
CA LYS A 3 25.58 -7.16 -40.33
C LYS A 3 24.25 -7.67 -40.87
N PHE A 4 23.16 -7.34 -40.17
CA PHE A 4 21.85 -7.25 -40.82
C PHE A 4 21.16 -5.96 -40.43
N PHE A 5 21.10 -5.10 -41.41
CA PHE A 5 20.29 -3.91 -41.58
C PHE A 5 18.86 -4.39 -41.88
N PHE A 6 17.86 -3.85 -41.25
CA PHE A 6 16.53 -3.81 -41.83
C PHE A 6 15.87 -2.44 -41.54
N ILE A 7 15.80 -1.71 -42.63
CA ILE A 7 15.02 -0.52 -42.92
C ILE A 7 13.62 -0.98 -43.34
N PHE A 8 12.59 -0.38 -42.74
CA PHE A 8 11.26 -0.28 -43.36
C PHE A 8 10.64 1.03 -42.81
N VAL A 9 10.74 2.12 -43.53
CA VAL A 9 10.01 2.67 -44.67
C VAL A 9 8.59 3.14 -44.30
N LEU A 10 8.52 4.48 -44.30
CA LEU A 10 7.33 5.34 -44.39
C LEU A 10 6.30 4.88 -45.42
N TYR A 11 5.05 5.01 -45.13
CA TYR A 11 3.91 5.21 -46.04
C TYR A 11 2.69 5.58 -45.16
N TRP A 12 1.82 6.49 -45.37
CA TRP A 12 1.46 7.44 -46.43
C TRP A 12 0.50 8.48 -45.84
N LEU A 13 0.69 9.70 -46.24
CA LEU A 13 -0.31 10.79 -46.16
C LEU A 13 -1.30 10.63 -47.30
N HIS A 14 -2.58 10.80 -47.05
CA HIS A 14 -3.56 11.34 -48.00
C HIS A 14 -4.73 11.88 -47.19
N SER A 15 -4.85 13.10 -47.03
CA SER A 15 -5.59 14.19 -47.66
C SER A 15 -6.86 13.76 -48.42
N CYS A 16 -8.00 14.23 -47.93
CA CYS A 16 -9.09 14.62 -48.80
C CYS A 16 -9.90 15.77 -48.17
N ASN A 17 -9.92 16.86 -48.87
CA ASN A 17 -10.72 18.05 -48.72
C ASN A 17 -12.20 17.77 -49.02
N GLY A 18 -13.12 18.39 -48.32
CA GLY A 18 -14.54 18.39 -48.64
C GLY A 18 -15.29 19.46 -47.88
N THR A 19 -15.69 20.45 -48.58
CA THR A 19 -16.22 21.77 -48.31
C THR A 19 -17.60 21.78 -47.62
N GLU A 20 -17.79 22.72 -46.68
CA GLU A 20 -18.98 23.51 -46.31
C GLU A 20 -20.34 22.87 -46.03
N LYS A 21 -20.86 23.03 -44.82
CA LYS A 21 -21.97 23.96 -44.51
C LYS A 21 -22.16 24.15 -43.00
N ALA A 22 -22.24 25.44 -42.64
CA ALA A 22 -22.54 25.86 -41.30
C ALA A 22 -23.91 25.42 -40.83
N MET A 23 -23.98 24.91 -39.57
CA MET A 23 -25.12 25.09 -38.69
C MET A 23 -24.64 24.99 -37.23
N ALA A 24 -24.88 26.06 -36.52
CA ALA A 24 -24.57 26.23 -35.13
C ALA A 24 -25.28 25.17 -34.26
N THR A 25 -24.52 24.43 -33.51
CA THR A 25 -25.04 23.72 -32.34
C THR A 25 -23.91 23.70 -31.32
N SER A 26 -24.22 24.18 -30.12
CA SER A 26 -23.35 24.36 -28.96
C SER A 26 -22.47 23.16 -28.70
N PRO A 27 -21.19 23.32 -28.30
CA PRO A 27 -20.39 22.22 -27.77
C PRO A 27 -20.88 21.89 -26.37
N ASP A 28 -21.58 20.77 -26.27
CA ASP A 28 -21.85 20.12 -25.02
C ASP A 28 -20.49 19.68 -24.45
N THR A 29 -19.96 20.50 -23.57
CA THR A 29 -18.76 20.21 -22.82
C THR A 29 -19.09 19.07 -21.86
N GLN A 30 -18.95 17.83 -22.30
CA GLN A 30 -18.86 16.71 -21.39
C GLN A 30 -17.66 16.96 -20.46
N LYS A 31 -17.95 17.65 -19.38
CA LYS A 31 -17.14 17.61 -18.17
C LYS A 31 -17.12 16.15 -17.72
N THR A 32 -16.06 15.45 -18.11
CA THR A 32 -15.67 14.21 -17.44
C THR A 32 -15.42 14.62 -15.99
N SER A 33 -16.45 14.51 -15.18
CA SER A 33 -16.29 14.59 -13.73
C SER A 33 -15.48 13.37 -13.31
N ILE A 34 -14.17 13.56 -13.22
CA ILE A 34 -13.35 12.70 -12.38
C ILE A 34 -13.96 12.89 -10.99
N SER A 35 -14.75 11.91 -10.57
CA SER A 35 -15.24 11.83 -9.21
C SER A 35 -13.98 11.65 -8.34
N GLU A 36 -13.44 12.75 -7.87
CA GLU A 36 -12.55 12.75 -6.72
C GLU A 36 -13.36 12.14 -5.57
N LYS A 37 -13.12 10.87 -5.33
CA LYS A 37 -13.62 10.14 -4.18
C LYS A 37 -12.90 10.73 -2.97
N GLN A 38 -13.41 11.85 -2.48
CA GLN A 38 -12.92 12.46 -1.26
C GLN A 38 -13.10 11.45 -0.14
N ASN A 39 -12.02 10.81 0.23
CA ASN A 39 -11.95 10.03 1.45
C ASN A 39 -12.12 11.02 2.60
N THR A 40 -13.35 11.18 3.08
CA THR A 40 -13.70 12.17 4.11
C THR A 40 -13.20 11.79 5.49
N GLU A 41 -12.55 10.62 5.62
CA GLU A 41 -11.96 10.13 6.86
C GLU A 41 -10.44 10.35 6.84
N LYS A 42 -9.93 10.92 7.93
CA LYS A 42 -8.50 11.17 8.10
C LYS A 42 -7.83 9.99 8.78
N ILE A 43 -6.88 9.35 8.11
CA ILE A 43 -6.08 8.28 8.72
C ILE A 43 -5.12 8.90 9.73
N GLU A 44 -5.15 8.39 10.96
CA GLU A 44 -4.29 8.85 12.08
C GLU A 44 -3.12 7.89 12.33
N ARG A 45 -3.34 6.59 12.16
CA ARG A 45 -2.30 5.56 12.32
C ARG A 45 -2.62 4.28 11.56
N VAL A 46 -1.56 3.55 11.22
CA VAL A 46 -1.62 2.19 10.71
C VAL A 46 -0.83 1.30 11.66
N ILE A 47 -1.45 0.20 12.10
CA ILE A 47 -0.85 -0.78 13.00
C ILE A 47 -0.75 -2.09 12.23
N TYR A 48 0.42 -2.72 12.33
CA TYR A 48 0.71 -4.04 11.80
C TYR A 48 1.11 -4.96 12.93
N GLU A 49 0.45 -6.09 13.02
CA GLU A 49 0.76 -7.14 13.96
C GLU A 49 1.02 -8.43 13.18
N SER A 50 2.07 -9.17 13.53
CA SER A 50 2.35 -10.47 12.94
C SER A 50 2.98 -11.37 13.97
N GLY A 51 2.49 -12.61 14.07
CA GLY A 51 2.98 -13.58 15.03
C GLY A 51 2.22 -14.90 14.96
N GLY A 52 2.47 -15.77 15.94
CA GLY A 52 1.77 -17.05 16.03
C GLY A 52 2.40 -18.18 15.20
N ASP A 53 3.55 -17.94 14.59
CA ASP A 53 4.33 -18.99 13.93
C ASP A 53 5.17 -19.82 14.92
N LYS A 54 5.86 -20.85 14.40
CA LYS A 54 6.74 -21.72 15.20
C LYS A 54 7.93 -20.99 15.83
N SER A 55 8.29 -19.81 15.35
CA SER A 55 9.38 -19.02 15.94
C SER A 55 9.00 -18.43 17.29
N GLY A 56 7.71 -18.36 17.61
CA GLY A 56 7.19 -17.69 18.81
C GLY A 56 7.45 -16.18 18.83
N LYS A 57 7.85 -15.61 17.70
CA LYS A 57 8.13 -14.17 17.59
C LYS A 57 6.88 -13.40 17.17
N ASN A 58 6.64 -12.27 17.84
CA ASN A 58 5.54 -11.39 17.54
C ASN A 58 6.08 -10.00 17.18
N VAL A 59 5.62 -9.46 16.08
CA VAL A 59 5.95 -8.12 15.60
C VAL A 59 4.76 -7.21 15.82
N HIS A 60 4.99 -6.06 16.41
CA HIS A 60 4.03 -4.97 16.51
C HIS A 60 4.67 -3.69 15.96
N LEU A 61 4.11 -3.14 14.90
CA LEU A 61 4.57 -1.92 14.26
C LEU A 61 3.44 -0.90 14.20
N VAL A 62 3.69 0.29 14.71
CA VAL A 62 2.76 1.42 14.64
C VAL A 62 3.38 2.52 13.81
N ILE A 63 2.68 2.96 12.78
CA ILE A 63 3.09 4.06 11.91
C ILE A 63 2.11 5.20 12.08
N THR A 64 2.63 6.37 12.44
CA THR A 64 1.88 7.61 12.56
C THR A 64 2.56 8.70 11.72
N LYS A 65 1.95 9.87 11.67
CA LYS A 65 2.55 11.05 11.04
C LYS A 65 3.94 11.39 11.59
N ASP A 66 4.13 11.22 12.89
CA ASP A 66 5.31 11.74 13.61
C ASP A 66 6.28 10.61 14.03
N SER A 67 5.83 9.35 14.04
CA SER A 67 6.64 8.26 14.58
C SER A 67 6.38 6.92 13.89
N ILE A 68 7.43 6.07 13.94
CA ILE A 68 7.38 4.65 13.63
C ILE A 68 7.86 3.91 14.87
N ILE A 69 6.97 3.14 15.49
CA ILE A 69 7.26 2.38 16.70
C ILE A 69 7.26 0.90 16.32
N TYR A 70 8.39 0.24 16.54
CA TYR A 70 8.58 -1.19 16.28
C TYR A 70 8.88 -1.92 17.56
N ARG A 71 8.14 -2.99 17.82
CA ARG A 71 8.36 -3.89 18.94
C ARG A 71 8.41 -5.33 18.45
N LEU A 72 9.46 -6.06 18.85
CA LEU A 72 9.60 -7.48 18.63
C LEU A 72 9.58 -8.17 19.98
N THR A 73 8.69 -9.14 20.15
CA THR A 73 8.62 -9.99 21.34
C THR A 73 8.79 -11.46 20.96
N GLU A 74 9.12 -12.27 21.93
CA GLU A 74 9.21 -13.74 21.82
C GLU A 74 8.49 -14.37 23.00
N GLY A 75 7.78 -15.45 22.74
CA GLY A 75 7.00 -16.19 23.74
C GLY A 75 5.49 -16.06 23.51
N VAL A 76 4.77 -17.09 23.97
CA VAL A 76 3.30 -17.19 23.84
C VAL A 76 2.61 -16.77 25.14
N THR A 77 3.13 -17.18 26.27
CA THR A 77 2.57 -16.92 27.61
C THR A 77 3.34 -15.85 28.37
N ASP A 78 4.68 -15.87 28.26
CA ASP A 78 5.58 -14.94 28.92
C ASP A 78 6.35 -14.17 27.85
N GLU A 79 5.71 -13.15 27.29
CA GLU A 79 6.31 -12.35 26.23
C GLU A 79 7.55 -11.58 26.71
N LYS A 80 8.70 -11.95 26.16
CA LYS A 80 9.95 -11.24 26.37
C LYS A 80 10.17 -10.25 25.22
N THR A 81 10.34 -8.98 25.53
CA THR A 81 10.74 -7.97 24.53
C THR A 81 12.17 -8.22 24.08
N ILE A 82 12.35 -8.49 22.80
CA ILE A 82 13.65 -8.67 22.15
C ILE A 82 14.16 -7.34 21.62
N ALA A 83 13.27 -6.54 21.02
CA ALA A 83 13.60 -5.22 20.50
C ALA A 83 12.43 -4.26 20.67
N ASN A 84 12.77 -3.00 20.96
CA ASN A 84 11.83 -1.90 21.01
C ASN A 84 12.52 -0.67 20.44
N LEU A 85 12.00 -0.14 19.33
CA LEU A 85 12.59 0.97 18.59
C LEU A 85 11.53 2.00 18.28
N SER A 86 11.88 3.27 18.49
CA SER A 86 11.05 4.40 18.08
C SER A 86 11.85 5.32 17.18
N LEU A 87 11.37 5.53 15.97
CA LEU A 87 11.97 6.42 14.97
C LEU A 87 11.02 7.58 14.69
N ASN A 88 11.61 8.71 14.35
CA ASN A 88 10.83 9.84 13.84
C ASN A 88 10.36 9.51 12.41
N ASN A 89 9.08 9.72 12.16
CA ASN A 89 8.53 9.71 10.81
C ASN A 89 8.49 11.14 10.26
N ASN A 90 8.59 11.30 8.97
CA ASN A 90 8.42 12.61 8.37
C ASN A 90 7.03 12.74 7.70
N ASN A 91 6.51 13.95 7.72
CA ASN A 91 5.19 14.23 7.19
C ASN A 91 5.02 13.85 5.72
N LYS A 92 6.06 14.03 4.91
CA LYS A 92 6.02 13.74 3.47
C LYS A 92 5.89 12.24 3.20
N ASP A 93 6.62 11.42 3.93
CA ASP A 93 6.56 9.95 3.77
C ASP A 93 5.23 9.42 4.30
N TRP A 94 4.74 9.99 5.40
CA TRP A 94 3.42 9.68 5.93
C TRP A 94 2.29 9.99 4.93
N GLU A 95 2.26 11.22 4.40
CA GLU A 95 1.27 11.63 3.41
C GLU A 95 1.32 10.73 2.17
N ALA A 96 2.53 10.45 1.65
CA ALA A 96 2.70 9.55 0.50
C ALA A 96 2.26 8.11 0.78
N PHE A 97 2.37 7.67 2.05
CA PHE A 97 1.93 6.36 2.48
C PHE A 97 0.40 6.29 2.55
N ILE A 98 -0.25 7.25 3.21
CA ILE A 98 -1.71 7.19 3.42
C ILE A 98 -2.52 7.54 2.16
N ASP A 99 -1.97 8.33 1.25
CA ASP A 99 -2.64 8.76 0.01
C ASP A 99 -3.07 7.59 -0.90
N LYS A 100 -2.37 6.47 -0.80
CA LYS A 100 -2.66 5.25 -1.58
C LYS A 100 -3.52 4.23 -0.84
N ILE A 101 -3.96 4.53 0.37
CA ILE A 101 -4.83 3.65 1.14
C ILE A 101 -6.29 3.89 0.75
N ASP A 102 -6.90 2.91 0.11
CA ASP A 102 -8.35 2.90 -0.16
C ASP A 102 -9.07 2.13 0.96
N LEU A 103 -9.70 2.88 1.87
CA LEU A 103 -10.42 2.31 3.01
C LEU A 103 -11.59 1.41 2.60
N GLU A 104 -12.27 1.71 1.48
CA GLU A 104 -13.37 0.90 0.98
C GLU A 104 -12.86 -0.42 0.41
N ASP A 105 -11.75 -0.39 -0.36
CA ASP A 105 -11.08 -1.60 -0.83
C ASP A 105 -10.61 -2.45 0.36
N PHE A 106 -9.96 -1.83 1.35
CA PHE A 106 -9.53 -2.52 2.56
C PHE A 106 -10.69 -3.17 3.33
N GLU A 107 -11.80 -2.45 3.50
CA GLU A 107 -12.98 -2.95 4.21
C GLU A 107 -13.62 -4.16 3.50
N LYS A 108 -13.59 -4.21 2.17
CA LYS A 108 -14.09 -5.32 1.35
C LYS A 108 -13.21 -6.56 1.38
N GLY A 109 -11.98 -6.45 1.84
CA GLY A 109 -11.05 -7.57 1.93
C GLY A 109 -11.63 -8.72 2.75
N LYS A 110 -11.53 -9.94 2.21
CA LYS A 110 -12.00 -11.17 2.86
C LYS A 110 -10.82 -11.95 3.41
N PRO A 111 -10.96 -12.58 4.58
CA PRO A 111 -9.93 -13.48 5.09
C PRO A 111 -9.59 -14.58 4.09
N SER A 112 -8.35 -15.05 4.14
CA SER A 112 -7.95 -16.26 3.41
C SER A 112 -8.78 -17.46 3.89
N GLU A 113 -9.28 -18.24 2.95
CA GLU A 113 -9.94 -19.52 3.26
C GLU A 113 -8.91 -20.62 3.57
N GLU A 114 -7.65 -20.41 3.20
CA GLU A 114 -6.56 -21.33 3.47
C GLU A 114 -5.94 -21.04 4.84
N LEU A 115 -6.27 -21.85 5.82
CA LEU A 115 -5.50 -21.94 7.06
C LEU A 115 -4.21 -22.70 6.78
N ILE A 116 -3.14 -21.98 6.47
CA ILE A 116 -1.81 -22.58 6.37
C ILE A 116 -1.27 -22.67 7.80
N MET A 117 -1.30 -23.87 8.35
CA MET A 117 -0.69 -24.14 9.64
C MET A 117 0.81 -23.79 9.57
N ASP A 118 1.31 -23.15 10.63
CA ASP A 118 2.74 -22.78 10.77
C ASP A 118 3.19 -21.47 10.08
N LEU A 119 2.31 -20.75 9.42
CA LEU A 119 2.61 -19.37 8.99
C LEU A 119 2.18 -18.34 10.04
N PRO A 120 2.91 -17.22 10.14
CA PRO A 120 2.50 -16.14 11.02
C PRO A 120 1.17 -15.55 10.57
N THR A 121 0.26 -15.36 11.51
CA THR A 121 -0.95 -14.58 11.30
C THR A 121 -0.59 -13.11 11.19
N THR A 122 -1.12 -12.43 10.20
CA THR A 122 -0.91 -10.99 9.99
C THR A 122 -2.22 -10.23 10.18
N LYS A 123 -2.17 -9.19 10.99
CA LYS A 123 -3.30 -8.28 11.22
C LYS A 123 -2.90 -6.85 10.91
N ILE A 124 -3.74 -6.15 10.16
CA ILE A 124 -3.58 -4.73 9.88
C ILE A 124 -4.79 -3.99 10.46
N ILE A 125 -4.50 -2.90 11.19
CA ILE A 125 -5.49 -2.03 11.76
C ILE A 125 -5.23 -0.62 11.24
N ILE A 126 -6.25 0.01 10.65
CA ILE A 126 -6.20 1.40 10.21
C ILE A 126 -7.13 2.20 11.11
N LYS A 127 -6.59 3.15 11.86
CA LYS A 127 -7.37 4.09 12.66
C LYS A 127 -7.54 5.40 11.93
N THR A 128 -8.78 5.83 11.84
CA THR A 128 -9.16 7.15 11.34
C THR A 128 -9.70 8.02 12.49
N ASP A 129 -9.97 9.25 12.19
CA ASP A 129 -10.66 10.20 13.09
C ASP A 129 -12.12 9.80 13.39
N LYS A 130 -12.68 8.81 12.66
CA LYS A 130 -14.08 8.38 12.80
C LYS A 130 -14.24 6.96 13.31
N LYS A 131 -13.45 6.02 12.81
CA LYS A 131 -13.58 4.59 13.16
C LYS A 131 -12.24 3.84 13.01
N GLU A 132 -12.29 2.59 13.36
CA GLU A 132 -11.19 1.66 13.21
C GLU A 132 -11.57 0.55 12.22
N TYR A 133 -10.67 0.29 11.28
CA TYR A 133 -10.76 -0.81 10.35
C TYR A 133 -9.75 -1.87 10.76
N SER A 134 -10.17 -3.12 10.88
CA SER A 134 -9.27 -4.22 11.28
C SER A 134 -9.50 -5.42 10.39
N LYS A 135 -8.41 -5.98 9.86
CA LYS A 135 -8.43 -7.16 9.00
C LYS A 135 -7.28 -8.09 9.35
N THR A 136 -7.50 -9.38 9.14
CA THR A 136 -6.54 -10.44 9.39
C THR A 136 -6.42 -11.33 8.17
N ASP A 137 -5.19 -11.58 7.70
CA ASP A 137 -4.83 -12.51 6.62
C ASP A 137 -5.75 -12.43 5.40
N ILE A 138 -5.97 -11.23 4.87
CA ILE A 138 -6.82 -11.06 3.68
C ILE A 138 -6.02 -11.32 2.41
N GLN A 139 -6.71 -11.89 1.40
CA GLN A 139 -6.13 -12.19 0.10
C GLN A 139 -6.73 -11.32 -1.01
N ALA A 140 -5.98 -11.17 -2.10
CA ALA A 140 -6.39 -10.49 -3.32
C ALA A 140 -6.97 -9.08 -3.07
N ASN A 141 -6.37 -8.32 -2.16
CA ASN A 141 -6.78 -6.98 -1.81
C ASN A 141 -5.63 -5.99 -2.07
N LYS A 142 -5.85 -5.03 -2.95
CA LYS A 142 -4.80 -4.10 -3.40
C LYS A 142 -4.25 -3.22 -2.28
N THR A 143 -5.12 -2.75 -1.41
CA THR A 143 -4.74 -1.90 -0.27
C THR A 143 -3.96 -2.69 0.76
N TRP A 144 -4.35 -3.93 1.04
CA TRP A 144 -3.60 -4.83 1.91
C TRP A 144 -2.19 -5.10 1.38
N ASP A 145 -2.08 -5.48 0.11
CA ASP A 145 -0.80 -5.75 -0.54
C ASP A 145 0.10 -4.53 -0.54
N TYR A 146 -0.48 -3.35 -0.80
CA TYR A 146 0.24 -2.09 -0.73
C TYR A 146 0.78 -1.82 0.68
N ILE A 147 -0.07 -1.91 1.72
CA ILE A 147 0.34 -1.65 3.11
C ILE A 147 1.42 -2.65 3.53
N THR A 148 1.23 -3.94 3.25
CA THR A 148 2.20 -4.98 3.59
C THR A 148 3.55 -4.73 2.94
N LYS A 149 3.57 -4.35 1.65
CA LYS A 149 4.80 -3.99 0.94
C LYS A 149 5.50 -2.80 1.58
N GLN A 150 4.76 -1.73 1.92
CA GLN A 150 5.36 -0.55 2.56
C GLN A 150 5.95 -0.89 3.94
N ILE A 151 5.29 -1.76 4.70
CA ILE A 151 5.79 -2.24 6.00
C ILE A 151 7.08 -3.04 5.83
N ILE A 152 7.16 -3.89 4.82
CA ILE A 152 8.37 -4.64 4.47
C ILE A 152 9.50 -3.65 4.12
N ASP A 153 9.22 -2.66 3.29
CA ASP A 153 10.20 -1.64 2.88
C ASP A 153 10.70 -0.83 4.09
N ILE A 154 9.82 -0.40 5.00
CA ILE A 154 10.19 0.27 6.25
C ILE A 154 11.07 -0.64 7.12
N LYS A 155 10.68 -1.91 7.26
CA LYS A 155 11.40 -2.88 8.07
C LYS A 155 12.84 -3.07 7.58
N TYR A 156 13.05 -3.19 6.27
CA TYR A 156 14.38 -3.37 5.70
C TYR A 156 15.19 -2.07 5.61
N SER A 157 14.59 -0.95 5.23
CA SER A 157 15.32 0.30 5.01
C SER A 157 15.65 1.07 6.28
N GLN A 158 14.75 1.04 7.27
CA GLN A 158 14.88 1.88 8.46
C GLN A 158 15.19 1.07 9.72
N LEU A 159 14.49 -0.08 9.93
CA LEU A 159 14.63 -0.82 11.18
C LEU A 159 15.85 -1.74 11.19
N TYR A 160 16.17 -2.36 10.07
CA TYR A 160 17.28 -3.32 9.96
C TYR A 160 18.61 -2.72 10.39
N ASN A 161 18.90 -1.49 9.95
CA ASN A 161 20.12 -0.77 10.31
C ASN A 161 20.24 -0.43 11.80
N HIS A 162 19.12 -0.33 12.50
CA HIS A 162 19.07 0.01 13.93
C HIS A 162 19.04 -1.22 14.84
N LEU A 163 18.53 -2.35 14.34
CA LEU A 163 18.33 -3.52 15.18
C LEU A 163 19.56 -4.44 15.25
N ASN A 164 20.60 -4.20 14.45
CA ASN A 164 21.79 -5.07 14.38
C ASN A 164 21.42 -6.57 14.36
N LEU A 165 20.37 -6.92 13.62
CA LEU A 165 19.80 -8.28 13.58
C LEU A 165 20.67 -9.26 12.78
N GLU A 166 21.91 -8.86 12.42
CA GLU A 166 22.92 -9.76 11.92
C GLU A 166 24.06 -9.90 12.93
N LYS A 167 24.01 -10.96 13.70
CA LYS A 167 25.22 -11.73 14.08
C LYS A 167 24.81 -13.07 14.66
#